data_67f6c31ff0e74dc1cf2bbad56f5b63b2
#
_entry.id   67f6c31ff0e74dc1cf2bbad56f5b63b2
#
_cell.length_a   1.000
_cell.length_b   1.000
_cell.length_c   1.000
_cell.angle_alpha   90.00
_cell.angle_beta   90.00
_cell.angle_gamma   90.00
#
_symmetry.space_group_name_H-M   'P 1'
#
loop_
_entity.id
_entity.type
_entity.pdbx_description
1 polymer ?
#
loop_
_entity_poly.entity_id
_entity_poly.type
_entity_poly.pdbx_seq_one_letter_code
_entity_poly.pdbx_strand_id
1 'polypeptide(L)'
;MRVRGHVLTVDQPRPDGGKDTAPTPVELFVASVASCTTHYAGRYLDRHGLSRDGPAVRADFRMADDRPPRVASLSLTVDAPSLPAERLAALRAVVSHCTVSNTLADAPDMRVHVRCEPEPAEMPQAVEHGHVEAARHARQTGTECPR
;
A
#
# COMPACT_ATOMS: atom_id res chain seq x y z
N MET A 1 -5.15 1.88 12.24
CA MET A 1 -4.29 0.76 11.81
C MET A 1 -2.89 0.95 12.37
N ARG A 2 -2.27 -0.12 12.86
CA ARG A 2 -0.87 -0.08 13.34
C ARG A 2 0.01 -0.95 12.45
N VAL A 3 1.20 -0.46 12.17
CA VAL A 3 2.25 -1.20 11.45
C VAL A 3 3.53 -1.01 12.24
N ARG A 4 3.98 -2.05 12.95
CA ARG A 4 5.08 -1.94 13.91
C ARG A 4 4.81 -0.82 14.94
N GLY A 5 5.68 0.21 15.01
CA GLY A 5 5.53 1.38 15.87
C GLY A 5 4.76 2.56 15.24
N HIS A 6 4.25 2.42 14.00
CA HIS A 6 3.59 3.50 13.27
C HIS A 6 2.07 3.38 13.34
N VAL A 7 1.37 4.51 13.41
CA VAL A 7 -0.09 4.59 13.35
C VAL A 7 -0.49 5.23 12.02
N LEU A 8 -1.38 4.55 11.30
CA LEU A 8 -1.97 5.05 10.07
C LEU A 8 -3.47 5.23 10.28
N THR A 9 -3.98 6.41 9.97
CA THR A 9 -5.43 6.67 9.94
C THR A 9 -5.96 6.30 8.57
N VAL A 10 -7.12 5.66 8.54
CA VAL A 10 -7.81 5.22 7.32
C VAL A 10 -9.27 5.57 7.49
N ASP A 11 -9.89 6.12 6.46
CA ASP A 11 -11.31 6.48 6.47
C ASP A 11 -11.92 6.20 5.08
N GLN A 12 -13.21 6.42 4.96
CA GLN A 12 -13.95 6.36 3.71
C GLN A 12 -14.54 7.74 3.38
N PRO A 13 -14.81 8.03 2.10
CA PRO A 13 -15.57 9.21 1.71
C PRO A 13 -16.97 9.21 2.34
N ARG A 14 -17.57 10.38 2.47
CA ARG A 14 -18.91 10.54 3.08
C ARG A 14 -20.00 9.69 2.41
N PRO A 15 -20.06 9.57 1.07
CA PRO A 15 -21.04 8.71 0.40
C PRO A 15 -20.92 7.23 0.80
N ASP A 16 -19.71 6.78 1.17
CA ASP A 16 -19.41 5.40 1.59
C ASP A 16 -19.47 5.21 3.12
N GLY A 17 -20.07 6.17 3.82
CA GLY A 17 -20.32 6.11 5.26
C GLY A 17 -19.16 6.53 6.15
N GLY A 18 -18.10 7.11 5.59
CA GLY A 18 -16.97 7.70 6.32
C GLY A 18 -17.16 9.18 6.63
N LYS A 19 -16.07 9.81 7.07
CA LYS A 19 -15.98 11.25 7.37
C LYS A 19 -15.04 12.00 6.43
N ASP A 20 -14.33 11.27 5.57
CA ASP A 20 -13.32 11.82 4.64
C ASP A 20 -12.19 12.55 5.37
N THR A 21 -11.68 11.92 6.44
CA THR A 21 -10.62 12.50 7.29
C THR A 21 -9.25 11.87 7.06
N ALA A 22 -9.17 10.82 6.23
CA ALA A 22 -7.94 10.11 5.92
C ALA A 22 -8.09 9.34 4.59
N PRO A 23 -6.98 8.91 3.98
CA PRO A 23 -7.05 8.13 2.75
C PRO A 23 -7.80 6.81 2.95
N THR A 24 -8.45 6.36 1.87
CA THR A 24 -9.13 5.06 1.80
C THR A 24 -8.11 3.91 1.75
N PRO A 25 -8.53 2.66 2.05
CA PRO A 25 -7.68 1.48 1.85
C PRO A 25 -7.15 1.34 0.42
N VAL A 26 -7.96 1.69 -0.59
CA VAL A 26 -7.54 1.65 -2.00
C VAL A 26 -6.47 2.70 -2.30
N GLU A 27 -6.62 3.92 -1.79
CA GLU A 27 -5.61 4.97 -1.93
C GLU A 27 -4.30 4.60 -1.22
N LEU A 28 -4.37 3.95 -0.05
CA LEU A 28 -3.17 3.42 0.62
C LEU A 28 -2.50 2.31 -0.19
N PHE A 29 -3.26 1.45 -0.85
CA PHE A 29 -2.72 0.46 -1.77
C PHE A 29 -1.97 1.13 -2.93
N VAL A 30 -2.57 2.12 -3.59
CA VAL A 30 -1.94 2.90 -4.67
C VAL A 30 -0.69 3.63 -4.16
N ALA A 31 -0.78 4.27 -2.98
CA ALA A 31 0.33 4.94 -2.33
C ALA A 31 1.48 3.97 -1.99
N SER A 32 1.19 2.72 -1.63
CA SER A 32 2.23 1.71 -1.38
C SER A 32 3.03 1.39 -2.63
N VAL A 33 2.38 1.27 -3.80
CA VAL A 33 3.06 1.06 -5.08
C VAL A 33 3.92 2.27 -5.44
N ALA A 34 3.37 3.49 -5.34
CA ALA A 34 4.08 4.71 -5.63
C ALA A 34 5.30 4.92 -4.73
N SER A 35 5.15 4.70 -3.42
CA SER A 35 6.25 4.85 -2.46
C SER A 35 7.36 3.81 -2.66
N CYS A 36 7.00 2.57 -3.00
CA CYS A 36 7.96 1.53 -3.35
C CYS A 36 8.76 1.90 -4.61
N THR A 37 8.08 2.40 -5.64
CA THR A 37 8.69 2.91 -6.87
C THR A 37 9.65 4.06 -6.58
N THR A 38 9.24 5.04 -5.75
CA THR A 38 10.07 6.16 -5.30
C THR A 38 11.33 5.67 -4.58
N HIS A 39 11.20 4.68 -3.70
CA HIS A 39 12.33 4.10 -2.99
C HIS A 39 13.36 3.48 -3.97
N TYR A 40 12.90 2.71 -4.95
CA TYR A 40 13.77 2.08 -5.93
C TYR A 40 14.43 3.11 -6.87
N ALA A 41 13.69 4.15 -7.28
CA ALA A 41 14.23 5.27 -8.04
C ALA A 41 15.36 5.97 -7.26
N GLY A 42 15.12 6.32 -5.98
CA GLY A 42 16.12 6.94 -5.13
C GLY A 42 17.38 6.09 -4.98
N ARG A 43 17.23 4.77 -4.74
CA ARG A 43 18.37 3.85 -4.66
C ARG A 43 19.17 3.77 -5.96
N TYR A 44 18.48 3.84 -7.10
CA TYR A 44 19.14 3.88 -8.40
C TYR A 44 19.98 5.16 -8.55
N LEU A 45 19.41 6.31 -8.23
CA LEU A 45 20.10 7.59 -8.30
C LEU A 45 21.35 7.61 -7.41
N ASP A 46 21.23 7.16 -6.15
CA ASP A 46 22.39 7.09 -5.23
C ASP A 46 23.52 6.24 -5.77
N ARG A 47 23.21 5.04 -6.29
CA ARG A 47 24.22 4.11 -6.83
C ARG A 47 24.99 4.69 -8.02
N HIS A 48 24.42 5.69 -8.70
CA HIS A 48 25.02 6.33 -9.86
C HIS A 48 25.53 7.73 -9.58
N GLY A 49 25.53 8.16 -8.31
CA GLY A 49 26.00 9.50 -7.92
C GLY A 49 25.12 10.63 -8.46
N LEU A 50 23.84 10.36 -8.74
CA LEU A 50 22.88 11.34 -9.24
C LEU A 50 22.10 11.97 -8.11
N SER A 51 21.70 13.26 -8.27
CA SER A 51 20.92 13.97 -7.28
C SER A 51 19.54 13.33 -7.07
N ARG A 52 19.09 13.32 -5.82
CA ARG A 52 17.70 13.03 -5.44
C ARG A 52 16.81 14.27 -5.44
N ASP A 53 17.32 15.42 -5.85
CA ASP A 53 16.54 16.66 -5.89
C ASP A 53 15.61 16.65 -7.10
N GLY A 54 14.33 16.84 -6.86
CA GLY A 54 13.31 16.95 -7.87
C GLY A 54 12.63 15.69 -8.39
N PRO A 55 13.11 14.44 -8.14
CA PRO A 55 12.33 13.26 -8.53
C PRO A 55 10.98 13.22 -7.83
N ALA A 56 9.93 12.96 -8.62
CA ALA A 56 8.58 12.76 -8.12
C ALA A 56 7.96 11.52 -8.76
N VAL A 57 7.06 10.87 -8.03
CA VAL A 57 6.26 9.77 -8.58
C VAL A 57 4.79 10.12 -8.43
N ARG A 58 4.09 10.17 -9.54
CA ARG A 58 2.63 10.29 -9.59
C ARG A 58 2.03 8.95 -9.95
N ALA A 59 0.94 8.59 -9.26
CA ALA A 59 0.18 7.38 -9.52
C ALA A 59 -1.25 7.76 -9.89
N ASP A 60 -1.70 7.31 -11.07
CA ASP A 60 -3.07 7.45 -11.54
C ASP A 60 -3.70 6.05 -11.60
N PHE A 61 -4.91 5.88 -11.08
CA PHE A 61 -5.58 4.59 -11.07
C PHE A 61 -7.05 4.70 -11.49
N ARG A 62 -7.60 3.59 -11.95
CA ARG A 62 -9.01 3.45 -12.29
C ARG A 62 -9.57 2.18 -11.67
N MET A 63 -10.75 2.31 -11.08
CA MET A 63 -11.51 1.15 -10.61
C MET A 63 -12.13 0.39 -11.78
N ALA A 64 -12.36 -0.89 -11.60
CA ALA A 64 -13.12 -1.70 -12.55
C ALA A 64 -14.60 -1.32 -12.53
N ASP A 65 -15.24 -1.35 -13.70
CA ASP A 65 -16.67 -1.06 -13.85
C ASP A 65 -17.54 -2.29 -13.56
N ASP A 66 -16.93 -3.47 -13.51
CA ASP A 66 -17.58 -4.76 -13.23
C ASP A 66 -17.37 -5.21 -11.77
N ARG A 67 -17.83 -6.40 -11.45
CA ARG A 67 -17.69 -7.05 -10.14
C ARG A 67 -16.74 -8.25 -10.21
N PRO A 68 -15.98 -8.53 -9.14
CA PRO A 68 -15.91 -7.80 -7.86
C PRO A 68 -15.16 -6.47 -8.00
N PRO A 69 -15.44 -5.47 -7.13
CA PRO A 69 -14.74 -4.19 -7.15
C PRO A 69 -13.22 -4.38 -6.99
N ARG A 70 -12.44 -3.75 -7.86
CA ARG A 70 -10.97 -3.80 -7.84
C ARG A 70 -10.35 -2.64 -8.59
N VAL A 71 -9.08 -2.38 -8.34
CA VAL A 71 -8.28 -1.49 -9.20
C VAL A 71 -8.05 -2.22 -10.52
N ALA A 72 -8.54 -1.65 -11.62
CA ALA A 72 -8.43 -2.22 -12.96
C ALA A 72 -7.16 -1.79 -13.68
N SER A 73 -6.69 -0.56 -13.40
CA SER A 73 -5.44 -0.04 -13.96
C SER A 73 -4.75 0.88 -12.98
N LEU A 74 -3.43 0.85 -13.03
CA LEU A 74 -2.55 1.72 -12.25
C LEU A 74 -1.41 2.14 -13.17
N SER A 75 -1.21 3.45 -13.30
CA SER A 75 -0.14 4.06 -14.09
C SER A 75 0.76 4.88 -13.18
N LEU A 76 2.07 4.66 -13.29
CA LEU A 76 3.08 5.40 -12.53
C LEU A 76 3.89 6.27 -13.49
N THR A 77 3.95 7.56 -13.21
CA THR A 77 4.85 8.50 -13.88
C THR A 77 5.98 8.86 -12.92
N VAL A 78 7.21 8.59 -13.34
CA VAL A 78 8.41 8.92 -12.58
C VAL A 78 9.09 10.10 -13.26
N ASP A 79 9.03 11.26 -12.63
CA ASP A 79 9.76 12.44 -13.05
C ASP A 79 11.15 12.41 -12.41
N ALA A 80 12.20 12.48 -13.22
CA ALA A 80 13.60 12.49 -12.78
C ALA A 80 14.38 13.51 -13.62
N PRO A 81 14.22 14.82 -13.36
CA PRO A 81 14.70 15.89 -14.23
C PRO A 81 16.23 15.92 -14.40
N SER A 82 16.97 15.42 -13.40
CA SER A 82 18.44 15.35 -13.43
C SER A 82 18.98 14.03 -14.03
N LEU A 83 18.10 13.16 -14.53
CA LEU A 83 18.51 11.88 -15.08
C LEU A 83 19.06 12.05 -16.51
N PRO A 84 20.29 11.61 -16.80
CA PRO A 84 20.81 11.57 -18.17
C PRO A 84 19.95 10.66 -19.07
N ALA A 85 19.70 11.08 -20.30
CA ALA A 85 18.80 10.38 -21.22
C ALA A 85 19.19 8.90 -21.46
N GLU A 86 20.49 8.61 -21.52
CA GLU A 86 21.03 7.25 -21.70
C GLU A 86 20.73 6.32 -20.53
N ARG A 87 20.34 6.85 -19.36
CA ARG A 87 19.99 6.07 -18.16
C ARG A 87 18.49 5.82 -18.00
N LEU A 88 17.67 6.41 -18.85
CA LEU A 88 16.21 6.32 -18.75
C LEU A 88 15.71 4.86 -18.79
N ALA A 89 16.24 4.08 -19.74
CA ALA A 89 15.85 2.66 -19.88
C ALA A 89 16.24 1.83 -18.64
N ALA A 90 17.42 2.09 -18.08
CA ALA A 90 17.90 1.40 -16.88
C ALA A 90 17.10 1.79 -15.63
N LEU A 91 16.79 3.06 -15.44
CA LEU A 91 15.91 3.50 -14.34
C LEU A 91 14.54 2.85 -14.48
N ARG A 92 13.93 2.89 -15.67
CA ARG A 92 12.63 2.27 -15.95
C ARG A 92 12.63 0.79 -15.58
N ALA A 93 13.65 0.04 -15.98
CA ALA A 93 13.78 -1.38 -15.64
C ALA A 93 13.81 -1.61 -14.12
N VAL A 94 14.55 -0.78 -13.37
CA VAL A 94 14.65 -0.89 -11.90
C VAL A 94 13.32 -0.58 -11.21
N VAL A 95 12.63 0.49 -11.58
CA VAL A 95 11.39 0.90 -10.90
C VAL A 95 10.21 0.01 -11.25
N SER A 96 10.22 -0.65 -12.42
CA SER A 96 9.18 -1.60 -12.82
C SER A 96 9.19 -2.91 -12.02
N HIS A 97 10.30 -3.20 -11.31
CA HIS A 97 10.49 -4.43 -10.53
C HIS A 97 10.64 -4.14 -9.04
N CYS A 98 9.95 -3.14 -8.52
CA CYS A 98 9.92 -2.91 -7.08
C CYS A 98 9.17 -4.04 -6.36
N THR A 99 9.44 -4.25 -5.06
CA THR A 99 8.88 -5.35 -4.28
C THR A 99 7.35 -5.40 -4.37
N VAL A 100 6.66 -4.26 -4.27
CA VAL A 100 5.20 -4.21 -4.35
C VAL A 100 4.71 -4.58 -5.75
N SER A 101 5.37 -4.08 -6.82
CA SER A 101 5.02 -4.44 -8.19
C SER A 101 5.20 -5.93 -8.47
N ASN A 102 6.28 -6.54 -7.96
CA ASN A 102 6.50 -7.98 -8.08
C ASN A 102 5.42 -8.77 -7.34
N THR A 103 5.00 -8.30 -6.15
CA THR A 103 3.89 -8.91 -5.39
C THR A 103 2.56 -8.84 -6.12
N LEU A 104 2.33 -7.80 -6.93
CA LEU A 104 1.13 -7.69 -7.76
C LEU A 104 1.19 -8.58 -9.00
N ALA A 105 2.39 -8.79 -9.57
CA ALA A 105 2.60 -9.65 -10.72
C ALA A 105 2.46 -11.13 -10.36
N ASP A 106 2.91 -11.50 -9.15
CA ASP A 106 2.80 -12.84 -8.58
C ASP A 106 2.15 -12.72 -7.19
N ALA A 107 0.81 -12.81 -7.19
CA ALA A 107 0.01 -12.54 -6.01
C ALA A 107 0.25 -13.58 -4.91
N PRO A 108 0.44 -13.16 -3.65
CA PRO A 108 0.62 -14.08 -2.54
C PRO A 108 -0.64 -14.88 -2.24
N ASP A 109 -0.48 -16.06 -1.68
CA ASP A 109 -1.59 -16.84 -1.13
C ASP A 109 -2.22 -16.08 0.04
N MET A 110 -3.50 -15.74 -0.08
CA MET A 110 -4.22 -14.95 0.91
C MET A 110 -5.27 -15.80 1.62
N ARG A 111 -5.16 -15.89 2.94
CA ARG A 111 -6.10 -16.64 3.80
C ARG A 111 -6.75 -15.69 4.80
N VAL A 112 -8.07 -15.81 4.95
CA VAL A 112 -8.85 -15.03 5.91
C VAL A 112 -9.44 -15.96 6.96
N HIS A 113 -9.13 -15.70 8.22
CA HIS A 113 -9.71 -16.40 9.36
C HIS A 113 -10.63 -15.45 10.12
N VAL A 114 -11.87 -15.88 10.35
CA VAL A 114 -12.86 -15.14 11.14
C VAL A 114 -13.08 -15.88 12.46
N ARG A 115 -12.97 -15.18 13.60
CA ARG A 115 -13.19 -15.72 14.93
C ARG A 115 -14.25 -14.89 15.65
N CYS A 116 -15.20 -15.53 16.30
CA CYS A 116 -16.23 -14.87 17.12
C CYS A 116 -15.72 -14.55 18.54
N GLU A 117 -14.82 -15.36 19.08
CA GLU A 117 -14.23 -15.14 20.40
C GLU A 117 -12.83 -14.51 20.26
N PRO A 118 -12.49 -13.53 21.13
CA PRO A 118 -11.13 -13.03 21.18
C PRO A 118 -10.21 -14.13 21.71
N GLU A 119 -9.09 -14.37 21.04
CA GLU A 119 -8.03 -15.20 21.57
C GLU A 119 -7.55 -14.63 22.90
N PRO A 120 -7.34 -15.44 23.99
CA PRO A 120 -6.67 -14.96 25.19
C PRO A 120 -5.34 -14.33 24.74
N ALA A 121 -5.03 -13.15 25.31
CA ALA A 121 -3.91 -12.33 24.90
C ALA A 121 -2.56 -13.06 25.14
N GLU A 122 -2.22 -14.00 24.30
CA GLU A 122 -0.85 -14.44 24.15
C GLU A 122 -0.09 -13.34 23.40
N MET A 123 0.94 -12.82 24.05
CA MET A 123 1.86 -11.88 23.43
C MET A 123 2.34 -12.47 22.10
N PRO A 124 2.18 -11.79 20.97
CA PRO A 124 2.64 -12.33 19.71
C PRO A 124 4.14 -12.51 19.79
N GLN A 125 4.60 -13.75 19.64
CA GLN A 125 6.01 -14.05 19.39
C GLN A 125 6.39 -13.26 18.14
N ALA A 126 7.53 -12.56 18.20
CA ALA A 126 8.06 -11.78 17.09
C ALA A 126 8.22 -12.69 15.87
N VAL A 127 7.28 -12.61 14.95
CA VAL A 127 7.43 -13.26 13.64
C VAL A 127 8.32 -12.34 12.83
N GLU A 128 9.35 -12.85 12.20
CA GLU A 128 10.28 -12.11 11.35
C GLU A 128 9.64 -11.46 10.11
N HIS A 129 8.31 -11.51 10.00
CA HIS A 129 7.52 -11.02 8.90
C HIS A 129 6.59 -9.90 9.37
N GLY A 130 6.48 -8.82 8.61
CA GLY A 130 5.76 -7.60 8.99
C GLY A 130 4.33 -7.85 9.44
N HIS A 131 3.95 -7.31 10.62
CA HIS A 131 2.61 -7.39 11.17
C HIS A 131 1.89 -6.06 10.98
N VAL A 132 0.66 -6.13 10.49
CA VAL A 132 -0.26 -4.98 10.35
C VAL A 132 -1.51 -5.26 11.16
N GLU A 133 -1.78 -4.44 12.17
CA GLU A 133 -3.00 -4.53 12.97
C GLU A 133 -3.99 -3.42 12.56
N ALA A 134 -5.19 -3.81 12.13
CA ALA A 134 -6.28 -2.87 11.91
C ALA A 134 -7.06 -2.67 13.22
N ALA A 135 -7.16 -1.44 13.70
CA ALA A 135 -7.90 -1.12 14.91
C ALA A 135 -9.39 -1.43 14.76
N ARG A 136 -9.99 -1.92 15.84
CA ARG A 136 -11.44 -2.20 15.92
C ARG A 136 -12.22 -0.91 15.74
N HIS A 137 -13.17 -0.90 14.83
CA HIS A 137 -14.21 0.12 14.77
C HIS A 137 -15.16 -0.15 15.95
N ALA A 138 -15.08 0.65 17.00
CA ALA A 138 -16.05 0.60 18.10
C ALA A 138 -17.37 1.19 17.60
N ARG A 139 -18.23 0.35 17.01
CA ARG A 139 -19.66 0.60 17.05
C ARG A 139 -20.21 -0.13 18.25
N GLN A 140 -20.70 0.63 19.23
CA GLN A 140 -21.62 0.15 20.23
C GLN A 140 -22.96 -0.18 19.54
N THR A 141 -23.10 -1.38 19.01
CA THR A 141 -24.39 -2.01 18.79
C THR A 141 -24.16 -3.50 19.06
N GLY A 142 -24.70 -3.96 20.19
CA GLY A 142 -24.66 -5.36 20.56
C GLY A 142 -25.32 -6.21 19.47
N THR A 143 -24.52 -7.10 18.90
CA THR A 143 -25.04 -8.25 18.19
C THR A 143 -24.30 -9.44 18.78
N GLU A 144 -25.01 -10.16 19.65
CA GLU A 144 -24.54 -11.43 20.19
C GLU A 144 -24.31 -12.42 19.04
N CYS A 145 -23.16 -13.07 19.06
CA CYS A 145 -22.88 -14.21 18.18
C CYS A 145 -23.85 -15.36 18.57
N PRO A 146 -24.68 -15.88 17.67
CA PRO A 146 -25.55 -17.00 17.99
C PRO A 146 -24.71 -18.25 18.31
N ARG A 147 -25.10 -18.95 19.39
CA ARG A 147 -24.50 -20.24 19.80
C ARG A 147 -24.88 -21.35 18.82
#